data_91859ff159ec996ac07f03b5d779e840
#
_entry.id   91859ff159ec996ac07f03b5d779e840
#
_cell.length_a   1.000
_cell.length_b   1.000
_cell.length_c   1.000
_cell.angle_alpha   90.00
_cell.angle_beta   90.00
_cell.angle_gamma   90.00
#
_symmetry.space_group_name_H-M   'P 1'
#
loop_
_entity.id
_entity.type
_entity.pdbx_description
1 polymer ?
#
loop_
_entity_poly.entity_id
_entity_poly.type
_entity_poly.pdbx_seq_one_letter_code
_entity_poly.pdbx_strand_id
1 'polypeptide(L)'
;MASAVKYVKTYVDVLVKMRTDGTFIPVKVLWDEREFDVDSVVKITMSPPQFVGSSSTIKYLVKLCVQERALYLEDNPRRWFIEKPVVQFV
;
A
#
# COMPACT_ATOMS: atom_id res chain seq x y z
N MET A 1 21.52 -22.69 8.83
CA MET A 1 20.41 -22.01 9.48
C MET A 1 19.60 -21.24 8.47
N ALA A 2 18.31 -21.41 8.48
CA ALA A 2 17.44 -20.73 7.54
C ALA A 2 16.97 -19.40 8.10
N SER A 3 16.88 -18.39 7.25
CA SER A 3 16.17 -17.16 7.57
C SER A 3 14.89 -17.11 6.75
N ALA A 4 13.84 -16.56 7.34
CA ALA A 4 12.56 -16.38 6.66
C ALA A 4 12.24 -14.91 6.59
N VAL A 5 11.63 -14.48 5.49
CA VAL A 5 11.15 -13.11 5.34
C VAL A 5 9.65 -13.12 5.58
N LYS A 6 9.22 -12.33 6.54
CA LYS A 6 7.83 -12.11 6.86
C LYS A 6 7.45 -10.69 6.48
N TYR A 7 6.26 -10.51 5.95
CA TYR A 7 5.76 -9.18 5.62
C TYR A 7 4.78 -8.73 6.68
N VAL A 8 5.01 -7.56 7.22
CA VAL A 8 4.17 -6.98 8.27
C VAL A 8 3.43 -5.78 7.70
N LYS A 9 2.12 -5.76 7.89
CA LYS A 9 1.28 -4.64 7.49
C LYS A 9 1.64 -3.42 8.33
N THR A 10 2.03 -2.34 7.67
CA THR A 10 2.41 -1.08 8.31
C THR A 10 1.55 0.04 7.75
N TYR A 11 0.73 0.66 8.59
CA TYR A 11 -0.14 1.74 8.16
C TYR A 11 0.65 3.03 7.95
N VAL A 12 0.32 3.74 6.88
CA VAL A 12 0.99 4.98 6.50
C VAL A 12 -0.05 6.03 6.14
N ASP A 13 0.31 7.30 6.31
CA ASP A 13 -0.51 8.40 5.83
C ASP A 13 -0.21 8.66 4.36
N VAL A 14 -1.25 8.95 3.60
CA VAL A 14 -1.12 9.18 2.16
C VAL A 14 -1.95 10.39 1.76
N LEU A 15 -1.32 11.31 1.04
CA LEU A 15 -2.05 12.37 0.37
C LEU A 15 -2.59 11.82 -0.94
N VAL A 16 -3.88 12.02 -1.16
CA VAL A 16 -4.55 11.47 -2.34
C VAL A 16 -5.25 12.57 -3.11
N LYS A 17 -5.34 12.35 -4.42
CA LYS A 17 -6.21 13.12 -5.29
C LYS A 17 -7.43 12.26 -5.59
N MET A 18 -8.62 12.80 -5.35
CA MET A 18 -9.85 12.11 -5.72
C MET A 18 -10.26 12.56 -7.11
N ARG A 19 -10.40 11.61 -8.02
CA ARG A 19 -10.83 11.88 -9.38
C ARG A 19 -12.34 12.02 -9.44
N THR A 20 -12.83 12.54 -10.55
CA THR A 20 -14.27 12.75 -10.75
C THR A 20 -15.06 11.46 -10.74
N ASP A 21 -14.43 10.32 -11.04
CA ASP A 21 -15.06 9.00 -10.98
C ASP A 21 -15.05 8.38 -9.58
N GLY A 22 -14.49 9.10 -8.57
CA GLY A 22 -14.41 8.61 -7.21
C GLY A 22 -13.15 7.82 -6.90
N THR A 23 -12.26 7.62 -7.85
CA THR A 23 -11.03 6.88 -7.67
C THR A 23 -10.01 7.74 -6.91
N PHE A 24 -9.36 7.14 -5.91
CA PHE A 24 -8.27 7.80 -5.20
C PHE A 24 -6.95 7.49 -5.88
N ILE A 25 -6.18 8.55 -6.15
CA ILE A 25 -4.84 8.43 -6.72
C ILE A 25 -3.85 8.91 -5.68
N PRO A 26 -2.95 8.05 -5.19
CA PRO A 26 -1.95 8.48 -4.22
C PRO A 26 -0.96 9.45 -4.85
N VAL A 27 -0.69 10.54 -4.15
CA VAL A 27 0.21 11.60 -4.62
C VAL A 27 1.49 11.60 -3.81
N LYS A 28 1.38 11.37 -2.51
CA LYS A 28 2.52 11.41 -1.60
C LYS A 28 2.29 10.44 -0.45
N VAL A 29 3.32 9.70 -0.09
CA VAL A 29 3.29 8.78 1.05
C VAL A 29 4.10 9.40 2.18
N LEU A 30 3.50 9.46 3.37
CA LEU A 30 4.15 9.98 4.57
C LEU A 30 4.45 8.80 5.48
N TRP A 31 5.73 8.49 5.65
CA TRP A 31 6.15 7.36 6.44
C TRP A 31 7.46 7.66 7.14
N ASP A 32 7.52 7.35 8.43
CA ASP A 32 8.71 7.49 9.25
C ASP A 32 9.28 8.91 9.20
N GLU A 33 8.38 9.91 9.35
CA GLU A 33 8.69 11.34 9.32
C GLU A 33 9.30 11.81 7.98
N ARG A 34 9.14 11.01 6.93
CA ARG A 34 9.61 11.33 5.59
C ARG A 34 8.44 11.42 4.63
N GLU A 35 8.62 12.20 3.59
CA GLU A 35 7.65 12.33 2.51
C GLU A 35 8.23 11.70 1.24
N PHE A 36 7.43 10.86 0.60
CA PHE A 36 7.82 10.20 -0.64
C PHE A 36 6.81 10.59 -1.71
N ASP A 37 7.26 11.26 -2.76
CA ASP A 37 6.40 11.60 -3.88
C ASP A 37 6.10 10.36 -4.70
N VAL A 38 4.84 10.21 -5.11
CA VAL A 38 4.45 9.16 -6.04
C VAL A 38 4.66 9.70 -7.45
N ASP A 39 5.66 9.17 -8.13
CA ASP A 39 6.01 9.63 -9.49
C ASP A 39 4.94 9.22 -10.49
N SER A 40 4.45 7.99 -10.37
CA SER A 40 3.38 7.49 -11.23
C SER A 40 2.70 6.29 -10.59
N VAL A 41 1.46 6.04 -11.00
CA VAL A 41 0.73 4.82 -10.67
C VAL A 41 0.83 3.89 -11.87
N VAL A 42 1.48 2.75 -11.68
CA VAL A 42 1.74 1.80 -12.77
C VAL A 42 0.53 0.90 -13.00
N LYS A 43 -0.07 0.41 -11.92
CA LYS A 43 -1.18 -0.54 -12.02
C LYS A 43 -2.04 -0.48 -10.76
N ILE A 44 -3.34 -0.65 -10.94
CA ILE A 44 -4.31 -0.74 -9.84
C ILE A 44 -5.00 -2.08 -9.96
N THR A 45 -4.97 -2.87 -8.89
CA THR A 45 -5.60 -4.19 -8.86
C THR A 45 -6.50 -4.29 -7.63
N MET A 46 -7.74 -4.67 -7.84
CA MET A 46 -8.69 -4.85 -6.74
C MET A 46 -8.73 -6.32 -6.35
N SER A 47 -8.55 -6.58 -5.05
CA SER A 47 -8.68 -7.93 -4.49
C SER A 47 -10.00 -8.02 -3.75
N PRO A 48 -10.89 -8.93 -4.13
CA PRO A 48 -12.15 -9.10 -3.42
C PRO A 48 -11.92 -9.69 -2.03
N PRO A 49 -12.91 -9.57 -1.12
CA PRO A 49 -12.81 -10.21 0.18
C PRO A 49 -12.66 -11.72 0.02
N GLN A 50 -11.76 -12.31 0.79
CA GLN A 50 -11.50 -13.76 0.71
C GLN A 50 -12.52 -14.57 1.48
N PHE A 51 -13.19 -13.96 2.45
CA PHE A 51 -14.21 -14.62 3.26
C PHE A 51 -15.20 -13.60 3.80
N VAL A 52 -16.33 -14.08 4.31
CA VAL A 52 -17.37 -13.23 4.85
C VAL A 52 -16.82 -12.38 6.00
N GLY A 53 -17.07 -11.07 5.92
CA GLY A 53 -16.59 -10.13 6.93
C GLY A 53 -15.21 -9.55 6.67
N SER A 54 -14.47 -10.03 5.69
CA SER A 54 -13.20 -9.43 5.34
C SER A 54 -13.40 -8.22 4.44
N SER A 55 -12.47 -7.26 4.53
CA SER A 55 -12.51 -6.05 3.72
C SER A 55 -11.86 -6.27 2.36
N SER A 56 -12.36 -5.53 1.37
CA SER A 56 -11.69 -5.46 0.07
C SER A 56 -10.40 -4.66 0.20
N THR A 57 -9.42 -5.03 -0.60
CA THR A 57 -8.13 -4.34 -0.64
C THR A 57 -7.81 -3.98 -2.07
N ILE A 58 -7.40 -2.74 -2.29
CA ILE A 58 -6.94 -2.27 -3.60
C ILE A 58 -5.43 -2.16 -3.53
N LYS A 59 -4.75 -2.84 -4.46
CA LYS A 59 -3.29 -2.76 -4.56
C LYS A 59 -2.93 -1.75 -5.64
N TYR A 60 -2.14 -0.76 -5.24
CA TYR A 60 -1.57 0.22 -6.15
C TYR A 60 -0.11 -0.11 -6.34
N LEU A 61 0.30 -0.40 -7.56
CA LEU A 61 1.71 -0.50 -7.89
C LEU A 61 2.15 0.88 -8.32
N VAL A 62 3.01 1.51 -7.54
CA VAL A 62 3.43 2.90 -7.74
C VAL A 62 4.94 2.99 -7.89
N LYS A 63 5.41 4.07 -8.52
CA LYS A 63 6.82 4.38 -8.57
C LYS A 63 7.15 5.45 -7.53
N LEU A 64 8.05 5.10 -6.64
CA LEU A 64 8.63 6.00 -5.64
C LEU A 64 10.14 6.02 -5.87
N CYS A 65 10.71 7.18 -6.18
CA CYS A 65 12.15 7.31 -6.42
C CYS A 65 12.67 6.27 -7.41
N VAL A 66 12.04 6.17 -8.56
CA VAL A 66 12.30 5.22 -9.67
C VAL A 66 12.16 3.74 -9.33
N GLN A 67 11.72 3.41 -8.12
CA GLN A 67 11.46 2.03 -7.73
C GLN A 67 9.97 1.74 -7.68
N GLU A 68 9.59 0.57 -8.15
CA GLU A 68 8.20 0.13 -8.04
C GLU A 68 7.95 -0.40 -6.63
N ARG A 69 6.87 0.08 -6.01
CA ARG A 69 6.45 -0.32 -4.67
C ARG A 69 4.96 -0.59 -4.65
N ALA A 70 4.55 -1.52 -3.83
CA ALA A 70 3.14 -1.81 -3.62
C ALA A 70 2.61 -0.96 -2.47
N LEU A 71 1.46 -0.32 -2.71
CA LEU A 71 0.75 0.47 -1.72
C LEU A 71 -0.68 -0.03 -1.70
N TYR A 72 -1.21 -0.31 -0.51
CA TYR A 72 -2.50 -0.97 -0.36
C TYR A 72 -3.50 -0.04 0.30
N LEU A 73 -4.73 -0.06 -0.20
CA LEU A 73 -5.84 0.68 0.40
C LEU A 73 -6.88 -0.31 0.92
N GLU A 74 -7.08 -0.33 2.23
CA GLU A 74 -8.15 -1.08 2.88
C GLU A 74 -9.45 -0.29 2.82
N ASP A 75 -10.56 -0.98 2.87
CA ASP A 75 -11.86 -0.34 2.71
C ASP A 75 -12.55 0.00 4.03
N ASN A 76 -12.52 -0.85 5.05
CA ASN A 76 -13.34 -0.63 6.25
C ASN A 76 -12.58 -0.87 7.56
N PRO A 77 -12.05 0.18 8.20
CA PRO A 77 -12.01 1.57 7.77
C PRO A 77 -11.04 1.79 6.63
N ARG A 78 -11.19 2.91 5.91
CA ARG A 78 -10.33 3.21 4.78
C ARG A 78 -8.97 3.66 5.28
N ARG A 79 -7.95 2.84 5.04
CA ARG A 79 -6.58 3.08 5.50
C ARG A 79 -5.60 2.60 4.46
N TRP A 80 -4.47 3.30 4.36
CA TRP A 80 -3.37 2.91 3.49
C TRP A 80 -2.31 2.16 4.29
N PHE A 81 -1.73 1.13 3.69
CA PHE A 81 -0.63 0.41 4.33
C PHE A 81 0.38 -0.07 3.29
N ILE A 82 1.57 -0.32 3.78
CA ILE A 82 2.62 -1.00 3.03
C ILE A 82 2.92 -2.32 3.72
N GLU A 83 3.54 -3.23 2.99
CA GLU A 83 4.04 -4.46 3.57
C GLU A 83 5.54 -4.32 3.78
N LYS A 84 5.94 -4.27 5.04
CA LYS A 84 7.34 -4.13 5.42
C LYS A 84 7.95 -5.50 5.63
N PRO A 85 9.05 -5.83 4.95
CA PRO A 85 9.71 -7.11 5.18
C PRO A 85 10.42 -7.11 6.52
N VAL A 86 10.28 -8.21 7.26
CA VAL A 86 10.99 -8.44 8.50
C VAL A 86 11.68 -9.78 8.38
N VAL A 87 13.01 -9.79 8.53
CA VAL A 87 13.79 -11.02 8.47
C VAL A 87 13.78 -11.66 9.84
N GLN A 88 13.37 -12.94 9.90
CA GLN A 88 13.39 -13.71 11.12
C GLN A 88 14.45 -14.80 11.00
N PHE A 89 15.24 -14.95 12.06
CA PHE A 89 16.22 -16.02 12.16
C PHE A 89 15.67 -17.11 13.06
N VAL A 90 15.79 -18.34 12.59
CA VAL A 90 15.29 -19.51 13.29
C VAL A 90 16.43 -20.27 13.92
#